data_813332f75c27c9b6e1ff6d80f9324f2b
#
_entry.id   813332f75c27c9b6e1ff6d80f9324f2b
#
_cell.length_a   1.000
_cell.length_b   1.000
_cell.length_c   1.000
_cell.angle_alpha   90.00
_cell.angle_beta   90.00
_cell.angle_gamma   90.00
#
_symmetry.space_group_name_H-M   'P 1'
#
loop_
_entity.id
_entity.type
_entity.pdbx_description
1 polymer ?
#
loop_
_entity_poly.entity_id
_entity_poly.type
_entity_poly.pdbx_seq_one_letter_code
_entity_poly.pdbx_strand_id
1 'polypeptide(L)'
;EICDKHGILLIFDEVITGWGRTGSPFASQEYGVTPDMMTMAKATTNGISPMGVVACKEDIYDAIAENAPKGTIELFHGYTYSGIPISVAAGLAVQDIIEKDDIFNRAKNLAPYFQEGLMSLKDIDVVDNIRGYGMMGGIDIVMDKKPGAAGFTCFKHCYEAGVNFKATGDCLIIAPMFICEKKHID
;
A
#
# COMPACT_ATOMS: atom_id res chain seq x y z
N GLU A 1 15.25 -5.75 16.30
CA GLU A 1 15.95 -6.59 17.31
C GLU A 1 16.26 -8.01 16.83
N ILE A 2 15.26 -8.81 16.38
CA ILE A 2 15.53 -10.21 15.95
C ILE A 2 16.40 -10.21 14.70
N CYS A 3 16.08 -9.42 13.70
CA CYS A 3 16.87 -9.32 12.48
C CYS A 3 18.31 -8.89 12.76
N ASP A 4 18.50 -7.85 13.57
CA ASP A 4 19.82 -7.34 13.95
C ASP A 4 20.62 -8.40 14.70
N LYS A 5 19.97 -9.09 15.65
CA LYS A 5 20.61 -10.17 16.45
C LYS A 5 21.14 -11.31 15.58
N HIS A 6 20.48 -11.60 14.47
CA HIS A 6 20.80 -12.72 13.59
C HIS A 6 21.44 -12.31 12.25
N GLY A 7 21.76 -11.04 12.06
CA GLY A 7 22.35 -10.54 10.81
C GLY A 7 21.43 -10.72 9.59
N ILE A 8 20.11 -10.59 9.80
CA ILE A 8 19.09 -10.74 8.75
C ILE A 8 18.67 -9.36 8.29
N LEU A 9 18.71 -9.11 6.98
CA LEU A 9 18.21 -7.86 6.41
C LEU A 9 16.68 -7.78 6.52
N LEU A 10 16.18 -6.65 7.00
CA LEU A 10 14.76 -6.37 7.12
C LEU A 10 14.29 -5.57 5.92
N ILE A 11 13.34 -6.11 5.18
CA ILE A 11 12.74 -5.47 4.02
C ILE A 11 11.28 -5.15 4.32
N PHE A 12 10.87 -3.88 4.15
CA PHE A 12 9.47 -3.48 4.21
C PHE A 12 8.89 -3.37 2.81
N ASP A 13 7.83 -4.12 2.56
CA ASP A 13 7.01 -3.94 1.37
C ASP A 13 5.97 -2.84 1.63
N GLU A 14 6.33 -1.62 1.24
CA GLU A 14 5.49 -0.43 1.36
C GLU A 14 4.70 -0.12 0.07
N VAL A 15 4.54 -1.11 -0.80
CA VAL A 15 3.82 -0.97 -2.08
C VAL A 15 2.36 -0.55 -1.85
N ILE A 16 1.74 -0.98 -0.75
CA ILE A 16 0.38 -0.59 -0.36
C ILE A 16 0.38 0.39 0.82
N THR A 17 1.17 0.12 1.84
CA THR A 17 1.20 0.87 3.09
C THR A 17 1.83 2.25 2.96
N GLY A 18 2.77 2.40 2.05
CA GLY A 18 3.41 3.68 1.76
C GLY A 18 2.45 4.74 1.21
N TRP A 19 2.88 5.98 1.32
CA TRP A 19 2.17 7.16 0.84
C TRP A 19 0.83 7.43 1.56
N GLY A 20 0.75 7.11 2.87
CA GLY A 20 -0.31 7.60 3.74
C GLY A 20 -1.37 6.59 4.16
N ARG A 21 -1.34 5.34 3.70
CA ARG A 21 -2.37 4.34 4.03
C ARG A 21 -2.50 4.03 5.51
N THR A 22 -1.40 4.09 6.26
CA THR A 22 -1.38 3.86 7.70
C THR A 22 -1.69 5.13 8.52
N GLY A 23 -1.81 6.29 7.88
CA GLY A 23 -1.94 7.59 8.54
C GLY A 23 -0.60 8.32 8.69
N SER A 24 0.51 7.63 8.44
CA SER A 24 1.86 8.19 8.31
C SER A 24 2.34 8.04 6.87
N PRO A 25 3.36 8.79 6.42
CA PRO A 25 3.88 8.65 5.06
C PRO A 25 4.23 7.22 4.69
N PHE A 26 4.84 6.49 5.62
CA PHE A 26 5.20 5.08 5.49
C PHE A 26 4.90 4.31 6.77
N ALA A 27 4.60 3.01 6.66
CA ALA A 27 4.39 2.15 7.82
C ALA A 27 5.65 2.04 8.68
N SER A 28 6.83 2.13 8.09
CA SER A 28 8.10 2.21 8.81
C SER A 28 8.12 3.35 9.83
N GLN A 29 7.61 4.51 9.47
CA GLN A 29 7.47 5.67 10.36
C GLN A 29 6.36 5.47 11.39
N GLU A 30 5.23 4.89 10.98
CA GLU A 30 4.11 4.59 11.87
C GLU A 30 4.51 3.65 13.02
N TYR A 31 5.32 2.65 12.73
CA TYR A 31 5.80 1.67 13.72
C TYR A 31 7.14 2.03 14.37
N GLY A 32 7.78 3.12 13.96
CA GLY A 32 9.08 3.54 14.48
C GLY A 32 10.20 2.55 14.18
N VAL A 33 10.12 1.85 13.04
CA VAL A 33 11.10 0.86 12.61
C VAL A 33 11.77 1.30 11.33
N THR A 34 13.10 1.39 11.32
CA THR A 34 13.86 1.67 10.10
C THR A 34 14.29 0.36 9.47
N PRO A 35 13.72 -0.06 8.32
CA PRO A 35 14.15 -1.26 7.63
C PRO A 35 15.49 -1.05 6.91
N ASP A 36 16.11 -2.14 6.48
CA ASP A 36 17.33 -2.09 5.67
C ASP A 36 17.00 -1.75 4.21
N MET A 37 15.85 -2.20 3.74
CA MET A 37 15.33 -1.89 2.41
C MET A 37 13.82 -1.64 2.45
N MET A 38 13.33 -0.88 1.48
CA MET A 38 11.93 -0.54 1.33
C MET A 38 11.52 -0.57 -0.14
N THR A 39 10.43 -1.26 -0.46
CA THR A 39 9.86 -1.26 -1.81
C THR A 39 8.61 -0.39 -1.87
N MET A 40 8.47 0.41 -2.90
CA MET A 40 7.35 1.34 -3.09
C MET A 40 6.85 1.30 -4.52
N ALA A 41 5.54 1.50 -4.70
CA ALA A 41 4.90 1.62 -6.01
C ALA A 41 3.54 2.34 -5.88
N LYS A 42 2.60 2.02 -6.73
CA LYS A 42 1.18 2.49 -6.72
C LYS A 42 1.04 4.00 -6.52
N ALA A 43 0.90 4.45 -5.27
CA ALA A 43 0.73 5.86 -4.95
C ALA A 43 1.99 6.71 -5.25
N THR A 44 3.15 6.10 -5.52
CA THR A 44 4.35 6.82 -5.99
C THR A 44 4.05 7.73 -7.18
N THR A 45 3.20 7.28 -8.10
CA THR A 45 2.71 8.06 -9.26
C THR A 45 1.18 8.12 -9.31
N ASN A 46 0.50 7.61 -8.28
CA ASN A 46 -0.95 7.48 -8.23
C ASN A 46 -1.57 6.77 -9.47
N GLY A 47 -0.81 5.85 -10.07
CA GLY A 47 -1.25 5.06 -11.21
C GLY A 47 -1.24 5.78 -12.58
N ILE A 48 -0.80 7.03 -12.66
CA ILE A 48 -0.73 7.80 -13.91
C ILE A 48 0.32 7.21 -14.86
N SER A 49 1.44 6.75 -14.31
CA SER A 49 2.50 6.08 -15.07
C SER A 49 3.11 4.96 -14.20
N PRO A 50 3.44 3.79 -14.76
CA PRO A 50 4.10 2.73 -14.01
C PRO A 50 5.42 3.20 -13.41
N MET A 51 5.60 3.00 -12.10
CA MET A 51 6.85 3.28 -11.40
C MET A 51 6.95 2.40 -10.16
N GLY A 52 8.11 1.78 -9.98
CA GLY A 52 8.51 1.11 -8.75
C GLY A 52 9.78 1.75 -8.22
N VAL A 53 9.93 1.76 -6.90
CA VAL A 53 11.09 2.32 -6.22
C VAL A 53 11.59 1.32 -5.19
N VAL A 54 12.89 1.16 -5.10
CA VAL A 54 13.57 0.48 -4.01
C VAL A 54 14.49 1.49 -3.33
N ALA A 55 14.31 1.68 -2.05
CA ALA A 55 15.23 2.42 -1.20
C ALA A 55 16.01 1.40 -0.34
N CYS A 56 17.31 1.58 -0.19
CA CYS A 56 18.15 0.75 0.67
C CYS A 56 19.11 1.63 1.47
N LYS A 57 19.63 1.08 2.57
CA LYS A 57 20.73 1.70 3.31
C LYS A 57 21.98 1.80 2.44
N GLU A 58 22.78 2.84 2.67
CA GLU A 58 23.99 3.13 1.92
C GLU A 58 25.01 1.98 1.99
N ASP A 59 25.20 1.38 3.16
CA ASP A 59 26.10 0.26 3.37
C ASP A 59 25.75 -0.98 2.52
N ILE A 60 24.49 -1.19 2.21
CA ILE A 60 24.04 -2.27 1.31
C ILE A 60 24.46 -1.96 -0.13
N TYR A 61 24.25 -0.72 -0.58
CA TYR A 61 24.67 -0.30 -1.91
C TYR A 61 26.20 -0.36 -2.04
N ASP A 62 26.92 0.16 -1.07
CA ASP A 62 28.38 0.16 -1.05
C ASP A 62 28.96 -1.26 -1.09
N ALA A 63 28.37 -2.18 -0.32
CA ALA A 63 28.79 -3.59 -0.36
C ALA A 63 28.63 -4.22 -1.76
N ILE A 64 27.59 -3.83 -2.50
CA ILE A 64 27.39 -4.28 -3.89
C ILE A 64 28.42 -3.63 -4.82
N ALA A 65 28.60 -2.32 -4.72
CA ALA A 65 29.49 -1.54 -5.56
C ALA A 65 30.97 -1.94 -5.37
N GLU A 66 31.41 -2.14 -4.13
CA GLU A 66 32.80 -2.52 -3.80
C GLU A 66 33.16 -3.96 -4.23
N ASN A 67 32.17 -4.85 -4.25
CA ASN A 67 32.38 -6.24 -4.65
C ASN A 67 32.11 -6.49 -6.14
N ALA A 68 31.73 -5.49 -6.90
CA ALA A 68 31.55 -5.60 -8.34
C ALA A 68 32.88 -5.95 -9.04
N PRO A 69 32.90 -6.85 -10.03
CA PRO A 69 34.09 -7.13 -10.81
C PRO A 69 34.58 -5.86 -11.52
N LYS A 70 35.89 -5.62 -11.55
CA LYS A 70 36.49 -4.45 -12.17
C LYS A 70 36.06 -4.30 -13.64
N GLY A 71 35.53 -3.13 -14.00
CA GLY A 71 35.11 -2.81 -15.35
C GLY A 71 33.72 -3.35 -15.73
N THR A 72 32.95 -3.80 -14.76
CA THR A 72 31.55 -4.20 -14.93
C THR A 72 30.60 -3.21 -14.24
N ILE A 73 29.30 -3.37 -14.49
CA ILE A 73 28.24 -2.65 -13.80
C ILE A 73 28.16 -3.23 -12.37
N GLU A 74 28.12 -2.36 -11.38
CA GLU A 74 28.09 -2.69 -9.94
C GLU A 74 26.86 -3.50 -9.53
N LEU A 75 25.71 -3.21 -10.14
CA LEU A 75 24.48 -3.96 -9.94
C LEU A 75 23.92 -4.38 -11.31
N PHE A 76 23.84 -5.70 -11.53
CA PHE A 76 23.32 -6.24 -12.79
C PHE A 76 21.78 -6.16 -12.81
N HIS A 77 21.29 -4.96 -13.05
CA HIS A 77 19.87 -4.65 -13.20
C HIS A 77 19.63 -4.06 -14.58
N GLY A 78 18.44 -4.31 -15.19
CA GLY A 78 18.17 -3.91 -16.56
C GLY A 78 18.21 -2.41 -16.83
N TYR A 79 17.83 -1.56 -15.89
CA TYR A 79 17.81 -0.09 -15.91
C TYR A 79 17.17 0.60 -17.14
N THR A 80 16.77 -0.14 -18.16
CA THR A 80 16.27 0.40 -19.43
C THR A 80 15.09 1.34 -19.25
N TYR A 81 14.19 1.05 -18.30
CA TYR A 81 13.03 1.87 -17.97
C TYR A 81 13.17 2.60 -16.63
N SER A 82 14.35 2.63 -16.03
CA SER A 82 14.60 3.39 -14.82
C SER A 82 14.67 4.88 -15.14
N GLY A 83 14.04 5.71 -14.29
CA GLY A 83 14.09 7.16 -14.42
C GLY A 83 13.38 7.71 -15.67
N ILE A 84 12.36 7.00 -16.21
CA ILE A 84 11.57 7.51 -17.33
C ILE A 84 10.98 8.87 -16.96
N PRO A 85 11.25 9.94 -17.76
CA PRO A 85 10.88 11.31 -17.39
C PRO A 85 9.40 11.50 -17.08
N ILE A 86 8.50 10.83 -17.81
CA ILE A 86 7.05 10.94 -17.57
C ILE A 86 6.66 10.36 -16.21
N SER A 87 7.24 9.23 -15.81
CA SER A 87 6.98 8.62 -14.50
C SER A 87 7.54 9.46 -13.36
N VAL A 88 8.74 10.02 -13.55
CA VAL A 88 9.37 10.92 -12.58
C VAL A 88 8.56 12.19 -12.41
N ALA A 89 8.12 12.81 -13.50
CA ALA A 89 7.26 13.99 -13.45
C ALA A 89 5.92 13.72 -12.76
N ALA A 90 5.31 12.56 -13.02
CA ALA A 90 4.10 12.14 -12.32
C ALA A 90 4.33 11.95 -10.82
N GLY A 91 5.46 11.32 -10.44
CA GLY A 91 5.84 11.13 -9.03
C GLY A 91 6.05 12.46 -8.29
N LEU A 92 6.75 13.41 -8.92
CA LEU A 92 6.94 14.76 -8.34
C LEU A 92 5.60 15.48 -8.17
N ALA A 93 4.73 15.46 -9.18
CA ALA A 93 3.40 16.07 -9.08
C ALA A 93 2.55 15.45 -7.98
N VAL A 94 2.66 14.13 -7.75
CA VAL A 94 1.97 13.48 -6.62
C VAL A 94 2.50 13.98 -5.29
N GLN A 95 3.81 14.17 -5.13
CA GLN A 95 4.39 14.71 -3.90
C GLN A 95 3.93 16.14 -3.64
N ASP A 96 3.92 16.99 -4.68
CA ASP A 96 3.41 18.36 -4.57
C ASP A 96 1.93 18.38 -4.10
N ILE A 97 1.10 17.48 -4.62
CA ILE A 97 -0.31 17.35 -4.20
C ILE A 97 -0.41 16.88 -2.75
N ILE A 98 0.38 15.88 -2.36
CA ILE A 98 0.40 15.36 -1.00
C ILE A 98 0.72 16.47 0.00
N GLU A 99 1.73 17.28 -0.29
CA GLU A 99 2.16 18.39 0.55
C GLU A 99 1.10 19.51 0.57
N LYS A 100 0.69 19.98 -0.62
CA LYS A 100 -0.25 21.09 -0.77
C LYS A 100 -1.62 20.81 -0.12
N ASP A 101 -2.14 19.61 -0.29
CA ASP A 101 -3.48 19.23 0.15
C ASP A 101 -3.45 18.52 1.52
N ASP A 102 -2.28 18.46 2.17
CA ASP A 102 -2.06 17.85 3.48
C ASP A 102 -2.65 16.43 3.60
N ILE A 103 -2.40 15.62 2.56
CA ILE A 103 -3.04 14.30 2.35
C ILE A 103 -2.78 13.34 3.52
N PHE A 104 -1.58 13.38 4.12
CA PHE A 104 -1.26 12.47 5.24
C PHE A 104 -2.09 12.77 6.48
N ASN A 105 -2.22 14.04 6.87
CA ASN A 105 -3.08 14.42 8.00
C ASN A 105 -4.56 14.19 7.69
N ARG A 106 -4.99 14.43 6.46
CA ARG A 106 -6.34 14.10 6.01
C ARG A 106 -6.64 12.62 6.17
N ALA A 107 -5.77 11.74 5.69
CA ALA A 107 -5.90 10.28 5.84
C ALA A 107 -5.91 9.87 7.32
N LYS A 108 -4.99 10.39 8.12
CA LYS A 108 -4.90 10.13 9.56
C LYS A 108 -6.18 10.51 10.30
N ASN A 109 -6.75 11.69 9.99
CA ASN A 109 -7.96 12.19 10.64
C ASN A 109 -9.22 11.43 10.20
N LEU A 110 -9.28 10.92 8.98
CA LEU A 110 -10.41 10.17 8.46
C LEU A 110 -10.38 8.68 8.83
N ALA A 111 -9.19 8.13 9.09
CA ALA A 111 -9.00 6.72 9.37
C ALA A 111 -9.87 6.16 10.51
N PRO A 112 -10.04 6.81 11.67
CA PRO A 112 -10.91 6.30 12.73
C PRO A 112 -12.36 6.12 12.26
N TYR A 113 -12.89 7.10 11.55
CA TYR A 113 -14.25 7.04 11.01
C TYR A 113 -14.41 5.91 9.99
N PHE A 114 -13.42 5.75 9.12
CA PHE A 114 -13.40 4.65 8.15
C PHE A 114 -13.35 3.27 8.84
N GLN A 115 -12.52 3.10 9.87
CA GLN A 115 -12.45 1.86 10.63
C GLN A 115 -13.75 1.56 11.38
N GLU A 116 -14.39 2.58 11.95
CA GLU A 116 -15.70 2.45 12.60
C GLU A 116 -16.78 2.01 11.60
N GLY A 117 -16.80 2.63 10.42
CA GLY A 117 -17.69 2.23 9.31
C GLY A 117 -17.48 0.77 8.88
N LEU A 118 -16.24 0.33 8.76
CA LEU A 118 -15.95 -1.09 8.47
C LEU A 118 -16.48 -2.01 9.57
N MET A 119 -16.21 -1.70 10.83
CA MET A 119 -16.61 -2.52 11.97
C MET A 119 -18.12 -2.56 12.18
N SER A 120 -18.87 -1.58 11.66
CA SER A 120 -20.34 -1.57 11.72
C SER A 120 -20.97 -2.72 10.91
N LEU A 121 -20.22 -3.31 9.97
CA LEU A 121 -20.67 -4.39 9.12
C LEU A 121 -20.57 -5.79 9.79
N LYS A 122 -20.04 -5.87 11.00
CA LYS A 122 -19.72 -7.14 11.69
C LYS A 122 -20.92 -8.06 11.95
N ASP A 123 -22.12 -7.49 12.05
CA ASP A 123 -23.35 -8.22 12.38
C ASP A 123 -24.13 -8.65 11.13
N ILE A 124 -23.55 -8.51 9.93
CA ILE A 124 -24.14 -8.99 8.68
C ILE A 124 -23.82 -10.49 8.54
N ASP A 125 -24.81 -11.32 8.37
CA ASP A 125 -24.72 -12.80 8.39
C ASP A 125 -23.62 -13.40 7.48
N VAL A 126 -23.31 -12.74 6.37
CA VAL A 126 -22.28 -13.21 5.42
C VAL A 126 -20.88 -12.70 5.74
N VAL A 127 -20.73 -11.84 6.72
CA VAL A 127 -19.45 -11.30 7.17
C VAL A 127 -18.87 -12.18 8.26
N ASP A 128 -17.71 -12.77 8.02
CA ASP A 128 -17.02 -13.62 9.00
C ASP A 128 -16.02 -12.83 9.84
N ASN A 129 -15.14 -12.09 9.18
CA ASN A 129 -14.07 -11.38 9.85
C ASN A 129 -13.83 -10.01 9.21
N ILE A 130 -13.61 -9.00 10.05
CA ILE A 130 -13.23 -7.65 9.62
C ILE A 130 -11.90 -7.29 10.25
N ARG A 131 -10.99 -6.79 9.45
CA ARG A 131 -9.69 -6.29 9.90
C ARG A 131 -9.33 -5.04 9.13
N GLY A 132 -8.64 -4.13 9.79
CA GLY A 132 -8.22 -2.90 9.14
C GLY A 132 -7.21 -2.12 9.95
N TYR A 133 -6.53 -1.21 9.28
CA TYR A 133 -5.62 -0.24 9.87
C TYR A 133 -5.54 1.00 8.97
N GLY A 134 -5.60 2.19 9.58
CA GLY A 134 -5.56 3.44 8.82
C GLY A 134 -6.68 3.51 7.78
N MET A 135 -6.31 3.76 6.53
CA MET A 135 -7.24 3.83 5.38
C MET A 135 -7.23 2.53 4.55
N MET A 136 -7.15 1.39 5.23
CA MET A 136 -7.22 0.05 4.62
C MET A 136 -8.12 -0.85 5.45
N GLY A 137 -8.86 -1.74 4.78
CA GLY A 137 -9.66 -2.77 5.43
C GLY A 137 -9.78 -4.02 4.59
N GLY A 138 -10.04 -5.12 5.27
CA GLY A 138 -10.38 -6.41 4.69
C GLY A 138 -11.61 -6.99 5.37
N ILE A 139 -12.54 -7.50 4.57
CA ILE A 139 -13.74 -8.16 5.02
C ILE A 139 -13.79 -9.54 4.40
N ASP A 140 -13.78 -10.57 5.21
CA ASP A 140 -13.93 -11.95 4.73
C ASP A 140 -15.42 -12.28 4.64
N ILE A 141 -15.83 -12.83 3.50
CA ILE A 141 -17.22 -13.20 3.20
C ILE A 141 -17.36 -14.71 3.21
N VAL A 142 -18.32 -15.19 3.98
CA VAL A 142 -18.68 -16.62 4.05
C VAL A 142 -20.04 -16.85 3.43
N MET A 143 -20.09 -17.76 2.46
CA MET A 143 -21.31 -18.23 1.83
C MET A 143 -21.11 -19.71 1.48
N ASP A 144 -22.20 -20.49 1.41
CA ASP A 144 -22.14 -21.87 0.94
C ASP A 144 -21.88 -21.93 -0.58
N LYS A 145 -20.65 -21.65 -0.97
CA LYS A 145 -20.16 -21.60 -2.35
C LYS A 145 -18.74 -22.15 -2.45
N LYS A 146 -18.29 -22.37 -3.69
CA LYS A 146 -16.89 -22.71 -3.96
C LYS A 146 -15.96 -21.56 -3.52
N PRO A 147 -14.76 -21.86 -3.03
CA PRO A 147 -13.78 -20.84 -2.64
C PRO A 147 -13.60 -19.76 -3.71
N GLY A 148 -13.62 -18.50 -3.30
CA GLY A 148 -13.54 -17.32 -4.17
C GLY A 148 -14.87 -16.91 -4.82
N ALA A 149 -15.90 -17.73 -4.78
CA ALA A 149 -17.19 -17.41 -5.40
C ALA A 149 -18.04 -16.47 -4.53
N ALA A 150 -17.89 -16.52 -3.22
CA ALA A 150 -18.59 -15.63 -2.31
C ALA A 150 -18.10 -14.19 -2.47
N GLY A 151 -16.80 -13.97 -2.40
CA GLY A 151 -16.18 -12.65 -2.60
C GLY A 151 -16.52 -12.05 -3.96
N PHE A 152 -16.46 -12.85 -5.04
CA PHE A 152 -16.84 -12.38 -6.38
C PHE A 152 -18.34 -12.02 -6.47
N THR A 153 -19.21 -12.81 -5.86
CA THR A 153 -20.66 -12.54 -5.84
C THR A 153 -20.93 -11.22 -5.11
N CYS A 154 -20.33 -11.04 -3.93
CA CYS A 154 -20.48 -9.81 -3.16
C CYS A 154 -19.93 -8.61 -3.93
N PHE A 155 -18.73 -8.72 -4.51
CA PHE A 155 -18.14 -7.68 -5.37
C PHE A 155 -19.11 -7.26 -6.48
N LYS A 156 -19.70 -8.22 -7.19
CA LYS A 156 -20.61 -7.94 -8.29
C LYS A 156 -21.83 -7.15 -7.83
N HIS A 157 -22.47 -7.57 -6.73
CA HIS A 157 -23.64 -6.85 -6.20
C HIS A 157 -23.30 -5.44 -5.73
N CYS A 158 -22.17 -5.27 -5.04
CA CYS A 158 -21.72 -3.94 -4.63
C CYS A 158 -21.39 -3.05 -5.83
N TYR A 159 -20.72 -3.61 -6.86
CA TYR A 159 -20.43 -2.88 -8.08
C TYR A 159 -21.70 -2.41 -8.81
N GLU A 160 -22.70 -3.28 -8.91
CA GLU A 160 -24.02 -2.94 -9.49
C GLU A 160 -24.76 -1.87 -8.66
N ALA A 161 -24.49 -1.81 -7.35
CA ALA A 161 -24.98 -0.78 -6.44
C ALA A 161 -24.14 0.51 -6.43
N GLY A 162 -23.07 0.59 -7.22
CA GLY A 162 -22.22 1.77 -7.35
C GLY A 162 -20.98 1.81 -6.46
N VAL A 163 -20.67 0.70 -5.76
CA VAL A 163 -19.49 0.60 -4.89
C VAL A 163 -18.45 -0.33 -5.52
N ASN A 164 -17.27 0.21 -5.81
CA ASN A 164 -16.18 -0.56 -6.39
C ASN A 164 -15.04 -0.80 -5.38
N PHE A 165 -14.61 -2.03 -5.26
CA PHE A 165 -13.46 -2.46 -4.45
C PHE A 165 -12.81 -3.71 -5.09
N LYS A 166 -11.74 -4.21 -4.50
CA LYS A 166 -11.07 -5.41 -4.97
C LYS A 166 -11.52 -6.63 -4.15
N ALA A 167 -11.95 -7.71 -4.82
CA ALA A 167 -12.07 -9.01 -4.19
C ALA A 167 -10.83 -9.87 -4.49
N THR A 168 -10.33 -10.58 -3.48
CA THR A 168 -9.23 -11.55 -3.61
C THR A 168 -9.64 -12.81 -2.85
N GLY A 169 -9.99 -13.86 -3.60
CA GLY A 169 -10.71 -14.98 -3.01
C GLY A 169 -12.04 -14.51 -2.42
N ASP A 170 -12.32 -14.88 -1.19
CA ASP A 170 -13.52 -14.45 -0.46
C ASP A 170 -13.26 -13.24 0.46
N CYS A 171 -12.11 -12.56 0.31
CA CYS A 171 -11.80 -11.33 1.02
C CYS A 171 -12.04 -10.10 0.13
N LEU A 172 -12.82 -9.16 0.64
CA LEU A 172 -13.03 -7.84 0.06
C LEU A 172 -11.97 -6.90 0.61
N ILE A 173 -11.20 -6.27 -0.29
CA ILE A 173 -10.15 -5.31 0.07
C ILE A 173 -10.68 -3.91 -0.18
N ILE A 174 -10.79 -3.12 0.87
CA ILE A 174 -11.33 -1.78 0.84
C ILE A 174 -10.21 -0.78 1.18
N ALA A 175 -9.92 0.10 0.22
CA ALA A 175 -8.87 1.11 0.34
C ALA A 175 -9.32 2.38 -0.39
N PRO A 176 -10.14 3.22 0.24
CA PRO A 176 -10.74 4.38 -0.39
C PRO A 176 -9.67 5.42 -0.78
N MET A 177 -10.02 6.31 -1.68
CA MET A 177 -9.16 7.45 -2.03
C MET A 177 -8.97 8.37 -0.82
N PHE A 178 -7.77 8.94 -0.65
CA PHE A 178 -7.50 9.85 0.48
C PHE A 178 -8.33 11.14 0.45
N ILE A 179 -8.85 11.51 -0.73
CA ILE A 179 -9.73 12.67 -0.91
C ILE A 179 -11.19 12.37 -0.59
N CYS A 180 -11.54 11.12 -0.20
CA CYS A 180 -12.91 10.81 0.20
C CYS A 180 -13.32 11.60 1.45
N GLU A 181 -14.62 11.74 1.61
CA GLU A 181 -15.28 12.38 2.74
C GLU A 181 -16.13 11.36 3.48
N LYS A 182 -16.61 11.68 4.67
CA LYS A 182 -17.47 10.79 5.48
C LYS A 182 -18.66 10.26 4.69
N LYS A 183 -19.35 11.12 3.93
CA LYS A 183 -20.49 10.75 3.07
C LYS A 183 -20.19 9.69 1.99
N HIS A 184 -18.91 9.43 1.70
CA HIS A 184 -18.51 8.37 0.78
C HIS A 184 -18.18 7.06 1.52
N ILE A 185 -18.06 7.14 2.83
CA ILE A 185 -17.86 5.98 3.72
C ILE A 185 -19.22 5.46 4.16
N ASP A 186 -20.18 6.35 4.44
CA ASP A 186 -21.58 6.04 4.78
C ASP A 186 -22.28 5.32 3.62
#